data_c9f3a419c33452953912966fbe9bc5cb
#
_entry.id   c9f3a419c33452953912966fbe9bc5cb
#
_cell.length_a   1.000
_cell.length_b   1.000
_cell.length_c   1.000
_cell.angle_alpha   90.00
_cell.angle_beta   90.00
_cell.angle_gamma   90.00
#
_symmetry.space_group_name_H-M   'P 1'
#
loop_
_entity.id
_entity.type
_entity.pdbx_description
1 polymer ?
#
loop_
_entity_poly.entity_id
_entity_poly.type
_entity_poly.pdbx_seq_one_letter_code
_entity_poly.pdbx_strand_id
1 'polypeptide(L)'
;CISSAASDVYKRQGYNFEDSMLVSERVVQQDRFTTIHIQELSCVARDTKLGSEEITADIPNVGESALSKLDESGIVYVGAEVKGGDILVGKVTPKGETQLTPEEKLLRAIFGEKASDVKDSSLRVPNSVSGTVIDVQVFTRDGVEKDKRALEIEEMQLKQAKKDLSDELEILEAGLFARVRNLLIAGGIDAAQLDKMDRTKWLEQTISDEEKQNQLEQLAEQYEELRKEFEHKLEVKRKKIIKGDDLAPGVLKVVKVYLAVKRHIQPGDKMAGRHGNKGVISKINPVEDMPYDENGQPVEIVLNPLGVPSRMNIGQILETHLGLAAKGIGDQINAMIKQKQDVEKLRGYMQKAYDLGHGAQKVDLSTFSDDEIMRLAENLRKGLPVATPVFDGADEQEIKEMLKLGGLPTSGQITLYDGRTGEKFERPVTVGYMYMLKLNHLVDDKMHARSTGSYSLVTQQPLGGKAQFGGQRFGEMEVWALEAYGAAYTLQEMLTVKSDDVNGRTKMYKNIVGGNQQMDPGTPESFNVIMKEIRSLGLNIELDEE
;
A
#
# COMPACT_ATOMS: atom_id res chain seq x y z
N CYS A 1 4.21 -0.92 -23.11
CA CYS A 1 4.72 -1.72 -24.25
C CYS A 1 5.37 -3.00 -23.75
N ILE A 2 5.02 -4.13 -24.35
CA ILE A 2 5.58 -5.43 -23.98
C ILE A 2 6.20 -6.06 -25.22
N SER A 3 7.46 -6.47 -25.11
CA SER A 3 8.14 -7.26 -26.13
C SER A 3 8.25 -8.70 -25.65
N SER A 4 7.70 -9.64 -26.42
CA SER A 4 7.74 -11.06 -26.07
C SER A 4 8.94 -11.82 -26.62
N ALA A 5 9.71 -11.24 -27.51
CA ALA A 5 10.76 -11.99 -28.21
C ALA A 5 12.08 -11.24 -28.44
N ALA A 6 12.31 -10.11 -27.79
CA ALA A 6 13.64 -9.49 -27.76
C ALA A 6 14.65 -10.37 -26.99
N SER A 7 14.60 -11.67 -27.23
CA SER A 7 15.08 -12.65 -26.26
C SER A 7 16.47 -13.19 -26.53
N ASP A 8 17.02 -13.10 -27.74
CA ASP A 8 18.28 -13.78 -27.97
C ASP A 8 19.49 -13.05 -27.37
N VAL A 9 19.48 -11.72 -27.35
CA VAL A 9 20.54 -10.95 -26.71
C VAL A 9 20.40 -10.98 -25.17
N TYR A 10 19.18 -10.88 -24.66
CA TYR A 10 18.90 -10.95 -23.22
C TYR A 10 18.83 -12.39 -22.71
N LYS A 11 18.51 -13.39 -23.52
CA LYS A 11 18.62 -14.81 -23.17
C LYS A 11 20.03 -15.20 -22.74
N ARG A 12 21.06 -14.68 -23.39
CA ARG A 12 22.46 -14.95 -23.02
C ARG A 12 22.82 -14.41 -21.64
N GLN A 13 22.07 -13.44 -21.10
CA GLN A 13 22.27 -12.88 -19.76
C GLN A 13 21.34 -13.48 -18.70
N GLY A 14 20.28 -14.17 -19.09
CA GLY A 14 19.35 -14.84 -18.18
C GLY A 14 18.41 -13.94 -17.37
N TYR A 15 18.40 -12.62 -17.61
CA TYR A 15 17.57 -11.70 -16.82
C TYR A 15 16.07 -11.80 -17.09
N ASN A 16 15.65 -12.46 -18.17
CA ASN A 16 14.26 -12.80 -18.45
C ASN A 16 14.03 -14.33 -18.42
N PHE A 17 14.90 -15.08 -17.76
CA PHE A 17 14.78 -16.54 -17.65
C PHE A 17 13.54 -16.92 -16.84
N GLU A 18 12.83 -17.97 -17.30
CA GLU A 18 11.55 -18.41 -16.71
C GLU A 18 10.52 -17.29 -16.61
N ASP A 19 10.02 -16.97 -15.39
CA ASP A 19 9.01 -15.96 -15.12
C ASP A 19 9.61 -14.58 -14.76
N SER A 20 10.87 -14.35 -15.07
CA SER A 20 11.50 -13.06 -14.82
C SER A 20 11.21 -12.06 -15.94
N MET A 21 11.20 -10.79 -15.60
CA MET A 21 10.99 -9.70 -16.55
C MET A 21 12.00 -8.58 -16.35
N LEU A 22 12.34 -7.91 -17.45
CA LEU A 22 13.13 -6.68 -17.44
C LEU A 22 12.20 -5.48 -17.55
N VAL A 23 12.52 -4.43 -16.82
CA VAL A 23 11.77 -3.17 -16.82
C VAL A 23 12.74 -2.04 -17.14
N SER A 24 12.28 -1.07 -17.92
CA SER A 24 13.04 0.14 -18.22
C SER A 24 13.01 1.11 -17.04
N GLU A 25 14.13 1.80 -16.80
CA GLU A 25 14.23 2.86 -15.79
C GLU A 25 13.22 3.99 -16.04
N ARG A 26 12.82 4.24 -17.28
CA ARG A 26 11.78 5.22 -17.62
C ARG A 26 10.47 4.97 -16.90
N VAL A 27 10.11 3.70 -16.65
CA VAL A 27 8.89 3.32 -15.91
C VAL A 27 8.97 3.83 -14.46
N VAL A 28 10.15 3.73 -13.84
CA VAL A 28 10.40 4.21 -12.48
C VAL A 28 10.45 5.73 -12.43
N GLN A 29 11.17 6.37 -13.35
CA GLN A 29 11.31 7.83 -13.43
C GLN A 29 9.97 8.55 -13.66
N GLN A 30 9.05 7.92 -14.38
CA GLN A 30 7.70 8.45 -14.62
C GLN A 30 6.70 8.10 -13.53
N ASP A 31 7.15 7.57 -12.38
CA ASP A 31 6.29 7.12 -11.28
C ASP A 31 5.20 6.11 -11.72
N ARG A 32 5.46 5.32 -12.77
CA ARG A 32 4.54 4.27 -13.20
C ARG A 32 4.59 3.12 -12.21
N PHE A 33 3.42 2.54 -11.91
CA PHE A 33 3.28 1.47 -10.90
C PHE A 33 3.77 1.85 -9.49
N THR A 34 3.93 3.12 -9.20
CA THR A 34 4.17 3.59 -7.83
C THR A 34 2.89 3.47 -7.02
N THR A 35 2.98 2.87 -5.86
CA THR A 35 1.84 2.64 -4.97
C THR A 35 2.02 3.37 -3.65
N ILE A 36 0.91 3.85 -3.10
CA ILE A 36 0.88 4.45 -1.77
C ILE A 36 0.19 3.45 -0.84
N HIS A 37 0.89 3.06 0.22
CA HIS A 37 0.38 2.16 1.23
C HIS A 37 0.18 2.93 2.53
N ILE A 38 -1.00 2.82 3.11
CA ILE A 38 -1.28 3.38 4.44
C ILE A 38 -1.14 2.25 5.45
N GLN A 39 -0.18 2.40 6.37
CA GLN A 39 0.06 1.45 7.44
C GLN A 39 -0.40 2.04 8.77
N GLU A 40 -1.21 1.29 9.50
CA GLU A 40 -1.60 1.60 10.88
C GLU A 40 -0.62 0.93 11.85
N LEU A 41 0.00 1.74 12.69
CA LEU A 41 0.83 1.28 13.79
C LEU A 41 0.20 1.72 15.10
N SER A 42 -0.08 0.79 16.00
CA SER A 42 -0.77 1.06 17.27
C SER A 42 0.15 0.84 18.46
N CYS A 43 0.11 1.78 19.40
CA CYS A 43 0.75 1.69 20.72
C CYS A 43 -0.33 1.67 21.80
N VAL A 44 -0.24 0.70 22.69
CA VAL A 44 -1.20 0.54 23.82
C VAL A 44 -0.45 0.75 25.12
N ALA A 45 -0.89 1.70 25.94
CA ALA A 45 -0.45 1.86 27.31
C ALA A 45 -1.41 1.12 28.26
N ARG A 46 -0.85 0.24 29.08
CA ARG A 46 -1.61 -0.63 29.98
C ARG A 46 -1.28 -0.31 31.43
N ASP A 47 -2.21 -0.61 32.30
CA ASP A 47 -1.95 -0.64 33.75
C ASP A 47 -1.34 -2.00 34.11
N THR A 48 -0.12 -1.98 34.67
CA THR A 48 0.61 -3.19 35.06
C THR A 48 0.71 -3.27 36.57
N LYS A 49 0.97 -4.46 37.11
CA LYS A 49 1.13 -4.68 38.56
C LYS A 49 2.31 -3.89 39.15
N LEU A 50 3.24 -3.43 38.37
CA LEU A 50 4.43 -2.66 38.75
C LEU A 50 4.23 -1.14 38.64
N GLY A 51 3.11 -0.71 38.09
CA GLY A 51 2.76 0.67 37.82
C GLY A 51 2.15 0.82 36.42
N SER A 52 1.58 1.96 36.14
CA SER A 52 1.00 2.28 34.85
C SER A 52 2.10 2.56 33.81
N GLU A 53 1.90 2.09 32.58
CA GLU A 53 2.73 2.49 31.45
C GLU A 53 2.38 3.93 31.06
N GLU A 54 3.38 4.75 30.78
CA GLU A 54 3.19 6.15 30.41
C GLU A 54 3.67 6.42 28.99
N ILE A 55 2.94 7.29 28.28
CA ILE A 55 3.35 7.81 26.98
C ILE A 55 3.97 9.19 27.23
N THR A 56 5.28 9.33 26.97
CA THR A 56 6.05 10.53 27.26
C THR A 56 7.20 10.71 26.25
N ALA A 57 7.65 11.95 26.08
CA ALA A 57 8.86 12.27 25.33
C ALA A 57 10.15 12.00 26.13
N ASP A 58 10.07 11.90 27.46
CA ASP A 58 11.21 11.61 28.32
C ASP A 58 11.53 10.13 28.36
N ILE A 59 12.34 9.69 27.39
CA ILE A 59 12.73 8.29 27.20
C ILE A 59 14.19 8.13 27.62
N PRO A 60 14.50 7.21 28.54
CA PRO A 60 15.88 6.98 28.99
C PRO A 60 16.74 6.43 27.86
N ASN A 61 18.01 6.87 27.81
CA ASN A 61 19.04 6.38 26.88
C ASN A 61 18.77 6.65 25.40
N VAL A 62 17.98 7.67 25.07
CA VAL A 62 17.72 8.10 23.69
C VAL A 62 18.28 9.51 23.48
N GLY A 63 19.00 9.70 22.37
CA GLY A 63 19.58 11.02 22.03
C GLY A 63 18.51 12.02 21.58
N GLU A 64 18.74 13.31 21.82
CA GLU A 64 17.82 14.40 21.45
C GLU A 64 17.45 14.42 19.96
N SER A 65 18.37 14.01 19.10
CA SER A 65 18.10 13.92 17.65
C SER A 65 16.99 12.93 17.28
N ALA A 66 16.84 11.85 18.05
CA ALA A 66 15.78 10.86 17.84
C ALA A 66 14.43 11.33 18.40
N LEU A 67 14.46 12.26 19.37
CA LEU A 67 13.27 12.85 19.98
C LEU A 67 12.74 14.09 19.24
N SER A 68 13.51 14.64 18.31
CA SER A 68 13.18 15.90 17.58
C SER A 68 11.87 15.82 16.78
N LYS A 69 11.40 14.61 16.47
CA LYS A 69 10.15 14.38 15.72
C LYS A 69 8.94 14.16 16.64
N LEU A 70 9.14 14.14 17.94
CA LEU A 70 8.08 13.96 18.92
C LEU A 70 7.64 15.31 19.48
N ASP A 71 6.36 15.42 19.82
CA ASP A 71 5.81 16.53 20.56
C ASP A 71 6.01 16.35 22.09
N GLU A 72 5.58 17.33 22.88
CA GLU A 72 5.69 17.29 24.34
C GLU A 72 4.99 16.06 24.96
N SER A 73 3.98 15.52 24.29
CA SER A 73 3.25 14.32 24.73
C SER A 73 3.93 13.01 24.35
N GLY A 74 5.11 13.06 23.71
CA GLY A 74 5.84 11.88 23.27
C GLY A 74 5.26 11.22 22.00
N ILE A 75 4.47 11.93 21.21
CA ILE A 75 3.83 11.43 20.00
C ILE A 75 4.41 12.18 18.79
N VAL A 76 4.63 11.45 17.69
CA VAL A 76 5.11 12.04 16.44
C VAL A 76 4.12 13.04 15.87
N TYR A 77 4.61 14.18 15.33
CA TYR A 77 3.74 15.16 14.69
C TYR A 77 3.31 14.72 13.28
N VAL A 78 2.11 15.17 12.89
CA VAL A 78 1.58 14.92 11.54
C VAL A 78 2.41 15.66 10.50
N GLY A 79 2.76 14.97 9.40
CA GLY A 79 3.66 15.49 8.37
C GLY A 79 5.14 15.16 8.58
N ALA A 80 5.52 14.50 9.68
CA ALA A 80 6.89 14.07 9.90
C ALA A 80 7.32 12.98 8.92
N GLU A 81 8.49 13.13 8.32
CA GLU A 81 9.13 12.06 7.57
C GLU A 81 9.89 11.13 8.52
N VAL A 82 9.52 9.85 8.51
CA VAL A 82 10.08 8.84 9.39
C VAL A 82 10.76 7.72 8.61
N LYS A 83 11.81 7.16 9.20
CA LYS A 83 12.59 6.05 8.66
C LYS A 83 12.56 4.87 9.62
N GLY A 84 12.94 3.70 9.15
CA GLY A 84 13.06 2.51 9.99
C GLY A 84 13.92 2.76 11.23
N GLY A 85 13.37 2.43 12.41
CA GLY A 85 14.00 2.64 13.71
C GLY A 85 13.64 3.94 14.42
N ASP A 86 13.06 4.94 13.73
CA ASP A 86 12.58 6.19 14.35
C ASP A 86 11.46 5.90 15.35
N ILE A 87 11.37 6.70 16.41
CA ILE A 87 10.33 6.57 17.42
C ILE A 87 9.08 7.30 16.94
N LEU A 88 7.94 6.59 16.97
CA LEU A 88 6.63 7.16 16.66
C LEU A 88 5.87 7.56 17.91
N VAL A 89 5.92 6.72 18.93
CA VAL A 89 5.27 6.97 20.23
C VAL A 89 6.25 6.57 21.32
N GLY A 90 6.65 7.53 22.12
CA GLY A 90 7.49 7.29 23.28
C GLY A 90 6.69 6.63 24.40
N LYS A 91 7.05 5.43 24.79
CA LYS A 91 6.42 4.70 25.89
C LYS A 91 7.46 4.19 26.85
N VAL A 92 7.22 4.39 28.14
CA VAL A 92 8.04 3.86 29.22
C VAL A 92 7.23 2.89 30.09
N THR A 93 7.88 1.78 30.46
CA THR A 93 7.28 0.75 31.31
C THR A 93 8.07 0.68 32.61
N PRO A 94 7.42 0.73 33.78
CA PRO A 94 8.12 0.62 35.06
C PRO A 94 8.78 -0.75 35.24
N LYS A 95 10.03 -0.79 35.74
CA LYS A 95 10.77 -2.01 36.04
C LYS A 95 10.61 -2.37 37.53
N GLY A 96 10.32 -3.64 37.81
CA GLY A 96 10.44 -4.16 39.17
C GLY A 96 11.91 -4.41 39.56
N GLU A 97 12.22 -4.35 40.84
CA GLU A 97 13.59 -4.56 41.37
C GLU A 97 14.21 -5.93 40.97
N THR A 98 13.38 -6.93 40.70
CA THR A 98 13.80 -8.29 40.31
C THR A 98 14.20 -8.39 38.84
N GLN A 99 13.89 -7.40 38.04
CA GLN A 99 14.15 -7.40 36.57
C GLN A 99 15.41 -6.63 36.19
N LEU A 100 16.12 -6.06 37.16
CA LEU A 100 17.38 -5.36 36.90
C LEU A 100 18.49 -6.38 36.55
N THR A 101 19.20 -6.13 35.44
CA THR A 101 20.40 -6.92 35.14
C THR A 101 21.48 -6.71 36.23
N PRO A 102 22.41 -7.67 36.41
CA PRO A 102 23.49 -7.50 37.38
C PRO A 102 24.31 -6.22 37.16
N GLU A 103 24.49 -5.85 35.89
CA GLU A 103 25.20 -4.63 35.49
C GLU A 103 24.40 -3.36 35.81
N GLU A 104 23.10 -3.34 35.59
CA GLU A 104 22.23 -2.22 36.01
C GLU A 104 22.16 -2.06 37.52
N LYS A 105 22.16 -3.17 38.31
CA LYS A 105 22.26 -3.12 39.75
C LYS A 105 23.58 -2.49 40.24
N LEU A 106 24.66 -2.83 39.57
CA LEU A 106 26.00 -2.29 39.87
C LEU A 106 26.11 -0.80 39.49
N LEU A 107 25.56 -0.40 38.34
CA LEU A 107 25.47 0.99 37.94
C LEU A 107 24.60 1.82 38.90
N ARG A 108 23.48 1.26 39.38
CA ARG A 108 22.62 1.90 40.41
C ARG A 108 23.36 2.08 41.74
N ALA A 109 24.19 1.11 42.11
CA ALA A 109 25.01 1.19 43.33
C ALA A 109 26.15 2.22 43.21
N ILE A 110 26.73 2.43 42.02
CA ILE A 110 27.86 3.34 41.81
C ILE A 110 27.38 4.78 41.55
N PHE A 111 26.35 4.98 40.76
CA PHE A 111 25.89 6.30 40.28
C PHE A 111 24.64 6.83 41.03
N GLY A 112 24.14 6.12 42.01
CA GLY A 112 22.93 6.49 42.75
C GLY A 112 21.64 6.32 41.92
N GLU A 113 20.54 6.97 42.34
CA GLU A 113 19.18 6.82 41.79
C GLU A 113 18.99 7.17 40.31
N LYS A 114 20.04 7.50 39.59
CA LYS A 114 19.97 7.86 38.13
C LYS A 114 19.93 6.65 37.17
N ALA A 115 19.98 5.41 37.67
CA ALA A 115 19.62 4.28 36.82
C ALA A 115 18.09 4.26 36.67
N SER A 116 17.60 4.52 35.49
CA SER A 116 16.17 4.69 35.17
C SER A 116 15.34 3.51 35.70
N ASP A 117 14.37 3.81 36.59
CA ASP A 117 13.41 2.81 37.10
C ASP A 117 12.43 2.34 36.00
N VAL A 118 12.58 2.85 34.79
CA VAL A 118 11.72 2.58 33.65
C VAL A 118 12.50 1.97 32.48
N LYS A 119 11.83 1.14 31.71
CA LYS A 119 12.33 0.53 30.47
C LYS A 119 11.70 1.21 29.27
N ASP A 120 12.49 1.52 28.25
CA ASP A 120 11.99 1.95 26.94
C ASP A 120 11.21 0.82 26.27
N SER A 121 9.93 1.06 26.03
CA SER A 121 9.02 0.19 25.28
C SER A 121 8.32 0.96 24.15
N SER A 122 8.96 2.00 23.65
CA SER A 122 8.45 2.89 22.61
C SER A 122 8.11 2.16 21.33
N LEU A 123 7.06 2.63 20.66
CA LEU A 123 6.71 2.17 19.32
C LEU A 123 7.67 2.78 18.30
N ARG A 124 8.37 1.93 17.58
CA ARG A 124 9.32 2.33 16.52
C ARG A 124 8.82 1.91 15.15
N VAL A 125 9.24 2.65 14.14
CA VAL A 125 8.99 2.30 12.73
C VAL A 125 9.72 0.98 12.42
N PRO A 126 9.05 -0.02 11.78
CA PRO A 126 9.70 -1.24 11.31
C PRO A 126 10.88 -0.94 10.37
N ASN A 127 11.95 -1.72 10.45
CA ASN A 127 13.23 -1.45 9.77
C ASN A 127 13.13 -1.26 8.24
N SER A 128 12.13 -1.85 7.58
CA SER A 128 11.95 -1.77 6.12
C SER A 128 10.96 -0.71 5.68
N VAL A 129 10.46 0.13 6.59
CA VAL A 129 9.42 1.11 6.32
C VAL A 129 10.00 2.52 6.42
N SER A 130 9.74 3.34 5.40
CA SER A 130 9.99 4.78 5.43
C SER A 130 8.79 5.50 4.81
N GLY A 131 8.35 6.57 5.42
CA GLY A 131 7.17 7.27 4.95
C GLY A 131 6.87 8.54 5.72
N THR A 132 5.72 9.12 5.45
CA THR A 132 5.26 10.35 6.11
C THR A 132 4.06 10.03 7.00
N VAL A 133 4.04 10.61 8.18
CA VAL A 133 2.89 10.50 9.10
C VAL A 133 1.73 11.33 8.54
N ILE A 134 0.59 10.66 8.28
CA ILE A 134 -0.60 11.32 7.71
C ILE A 134 -1.55 11.75 8.82
N ASP A 135 -1.77 10.86 9.79
CA ASP A 135 -2.74 11.06 10.85
C ASP A 135 -2.29 10.38 12.15
N VAL A 136 -2.71 10.93 13.27
CA VAL A 136 -2.46 10.38 14.60
C VAL A 136 -3.75 10.46 15.39
N GLN A 137 -4.23 9.32 15.85
CA GLN A 137 -5.42 9.20 16.67
C GLN A 137 -5.05 8.77 18.08
N VAL A 138 -5.56 9.48 19.07
CA VAL A 138 -5.33 9.19 20.48
C VAL A 138 -6.66 8.86 21.13
N PHE A 139 -6.76 7.67 21.69
CA PHE A 139 -7.92 7.18 22.43
C PHE A 139 -7.54 7.10 23.91
N THR A 140 -8.28 7.78 24.76
CA THR A 140 -8.02 7.83 26.21
C THR A 140 -9.22 7.29 26.95
N ARG A 141 -8.98 6.43 27.96
CA ARG A 141 -10.03 5.88 28.80
C ARG A 141 -10.70 6.96 29.62
N ASP A 142 -12.02 6.79 29.86
CA ASP A 142 -12.77 7.66 30.75
C ASP A 142 -12.15 7.72 32.17
N GLY A 143 -11.99 8.93 32.70
CA GLY A 143 -11.38 9.17 34.03
C GLY A 143 -9.84 9.26 34.07
N VAL A 144 -9.15 9.16 32.95
CA VAL A 144 -7.71 9.41 32.86
C VAL A 144 -7.45 10.84 32.42
N GLU A 145 -6.44 11.51 32.99
CA GLU A 145 -6.05 12.86 32.57
C GLU A 145 -5.66 12.86 31.09
N LYS A 146 -6.24 13.83 30.36
CA LYS A 146 -6.01 13.98 28.93
C LYS A 146 -4.81 14.88 28.69
N ASP A 147 -3.91 14.42 27.82
CA ASP A 147 -2.74 15.22 27.40
C ASP A 147 -3.17 16.39 26.54
N LYS A 148 -2.30 17.41 26.41
CA LYS A 148 -2.51 18.57 25.52
C LYS A 148 -2.87 18.14 24.10
N ARG A 149 -2.18 17.14 23.56
CA ARG A 149 -2.43 16.60 22.23
C ARG A 149 -3.81 15.95 22.07
N ALA A 150 -4.26 15.20 23.09
CA ALA A 150 -5.59 14.61 23.10
C ALA A 150 -6.68 15.71 23.07
N LEU A 151 -6.49 16.79 23.84
CA LEU A 151 -7.41 17.93 23.87
C LEU A 151 -7.45 18.67 22.52
N GLU A 152 -6.32 18.90 21.87
CA GLU A 152 -6.25 19.49 20.53
C GLU A 152 -6.98 18.63 19.48
N ILE A 153 -6.80 17.30 19.53
CA ILE A 153 -7.48 16.36 18.63
C ILE A 153 -9.00 16.40 18.88
N GLU A 154 -9.44 16.40 20.13
CA GLU A 154 -10.86 16.53 20.48
C GLU A 154 -11.46 17.85 19.97
N GLU A 155 -10.73 18.96 20.12
CA GLU A 155 -11.19 20.27 19.62
C GLU A 155 -11.30 20.27 18.09
N MET A 156 -10.32 19.70 17.39
CA MET A 156 -10.37 19.55 15.94
C MET A 156 -11.54 18.65 15.50
N GLN A 157 -11.78 17.53 16.18
CA GLN A 157 -12.89 16.63 15.89
C GLN A 157 -14.24 17.30 16.14
N LEU A 158 -14.38 18.07 17.22
CA LEU A 158 -15.58 18.84 17.51
C LEU A 158 -15.84 19.91 16.44
N LYS A 159 -14.77 20.60 16.01
CA LYS A 159 -14.87 21.60 14.95
C LYS A 159 -15.28 20.98 13.61
N GLN A 160 -14.67 19.84 13.26
CA GLN A 160 -15.02 19.11 12.05
C GLN A 160 -16.47 18.59 12.11
N ALA A 161 -16.85 17.93 13.22
CA ALA A 161 -18.22 17.44 13.40
C ALA A 161 -19.28 18.55 13.34
N LYS A 162 -18.95 19.73 13.87
CA LYS A 162 -19.83 20.91 13.79
C LYS A 162 -19.94 21.39 12.35
N LYS A 163 -18.84 21.42 11.61
CA LYS A 163 -18.85 21.80 10.19
C LYS A 163 -19.67 20.82 9.37
N ASP A 164 -19.42 19.51 9.49
CA ASP A 164 -20.12 18.47 8.73
C ASP A 164 -21.63 18.52 8.97
N LEU A 165 -22.03 18.70 10.25
CA LEU A 165 -23.44 18.84 10.59
C LEU A 165 -24.03 20.15 10.06
N SER A 166 -23.26 21.28 10.06
CA SER A 166 -23.75 22.53 9.49
C SER A 166 -23.94 22.46 7.97
N ASP A 167 -23.03 21.76 7.27
CA ASP A 167 -23.12 21.52 5.83
C ASP A 167 -24.33 20.61 5.50
N GLU A 168 -24.58 19.56 6.33
CA GLU A 168 -25.78 18.72 6.21
C GLU A 168 -27.06 19.54 6.39
N LEU A 169 -27.10 20.40 7.41
CA LEU A 169 -28.23 21.28 7.67
C LEU A 169 -28.47 22.24 6.50
N GLU A 170 -27.43 22.88 5.97
CA GLU A 170 -27.52 23.82 4.85
C GLU A 170 -28.11 23.16 3.60
N ILE A 171 -27.75 21.91 3.29
CA ILE A 171 -28.30 21.15 2.17
C ILE A 171 -29.78 20.86 2.39
N LEU A 172 -30.17 20.43 3.59
CA LEU A 172 -31.56 20.14 3.94
C LEU A 172 -32.42 21.42 3.94
N GLU A 173 -31.91 22.51 4.52
CA GLU A 173 -32.54 23.83 4.49
C GLU A 173 -32.74 24.33 3.05
N ALA A 174 -31.74 24.22 2.19
CA ALA A 174 -31.86 24.64 0.79
C ALA A 174 -32.97 23.89 0.05
N GLY A 175 -33.10 22.58 0.30
CA GLY A 175 -34.18 21.77 -0.26
C GLY A 175 -35.57 22.17 0.25
N LEU A 176 -35.68 22.49 1.54
CA LEU A 176 -36.93 22.93 2.16
C LEU A 176 -37.33 24.33 1.69
N PHE A 177 -36.39 25.28 1.69
CA PHE A 177 -36.63 26.63 1.21
C PHE A 177 -36.96 26.70 -0.29
N ALA A 178 -36.44 25.79 -1.11
CA ALA A 178 -36.84 25.67 -2.51
C ALA A 178 -38.35 25.30 -2.65
N ARG A 179 -38.84 24.39 -1.77
CA ARG A 179 -40.27 24.04 -1.73
C ARG A 179 -41.10 25.19 -1.23
N VAL A 180 -40.67 25.88 -0.17
CA VAL A 180 -41.36 27.08 0.36
C VAL A 180 -41.44 28.17 -0.70
N ARG A 181 -40.33 28.43 -1.43
CA ARG A 181 -40.31 29.40 -2.53
C ARG A 181 -41.37 29.09 -3.61
N ASN A 182 -41.39 27.81 -4.04
CA ASN A 182 -42.36 27.38 -5.06
C ASN A 182 -43.83 27.55 -4.58
N LEU A 183 -44.09 27.28 -3.30
CA LEU A 183 -45.38 27.45 -2.68
C LEU A 183 -45.79 28.94 -2.60
N LEU A 184 -44.87 29.82 -2.19
CA LEU A 184 -45.12 31.27 -2.09
C LEU A 184 -45.36 31.89 -3.47
N ILE A 185 -44.62 31.49 -4.50
CA ILE A 185 -44.86 31.94 -5.88
C ILE A 185 -46.23 31.44 -6.39
N ALA A 186 -46.58 30.18 -6.12
CA ALA A 186 -47.88 29.63 -6.44
C ALA A 186 -49.05 30.31 -5.65
N GLY A 187 -48.73 30.89 -4.49
CA GLY A 187 -49.65 31.68 -3.66
C GLY A 187 -49.81 33.16 -4.08
N GLY A 188 -49.10 33.60 -5.15
CA GLY A 188 -49.26 34.94 -5.74
C GLY A 188 -48.23 35.97 -5.24
N ILE A 189 -47.19 35.58 -4.53
CA ILE A 189 -46.12 36.48 -4.07
C ILE A 189 -45.06 36.59 -5.19
N ASP A 190 -44.62 37.81 -5.49
CA ASP A 190 -43.65 38.06 -6.57
C ASP A 190 -42.26 37.54 -6.20
N ALA A 191 -41.67 36.78 -7.11
CA ALA A 191 -40.32 36.19 -6.95
C ALA A 191 -39.24 37.25 -6.65
N ALA A 192 -39.39 38.47 -7.20
CA ALA A 192 -38.45 39.55 -6.99
C ALA A 192 -38.52 40.16 -5.56
N GLN A 193 -39.63 40.00 -4.87
CA GLN A 193 -39.77 40.37 -3.46
C GLN A 193 -39.14 39.32 -2.54
N LEU A 194 -39.30 38.03 -2.86
CA LEU A 194 -38.73 36.92 -2.09
C LEU A 194 -37.20 36.95 -2.11
N ASP A 195 -36.60 37.27 -3.26
CA ASP A 195 -35.14 37.32 -3.39
C ASP A 195 -34.48 38.48 -2.59
N LYS A 196 -35.27 39.46 -2.14
CA LYS A 196 -34.80 40.57 -1.29
C LYS A 196 -35.06 40.38 0.21
N MET A 197 -35.79 39.32 0.58
CA MET A 197 -36.12 39.01 1.97
C MET A 197 -35.25 37.87 2.50
N ASP A 198 -34.96 37.91 3.82
CA ASP A 198 -34.31 36.78 4.49
C ASP A 198 -35.15 35.51 4.39
N ARG A 199 -34.54 34.38 4.10
CA ARG A 199 -35.19 33.08 3.90
C ARG A 199 -36.06 32.66 5.10
N THR A 200 -35.64 32.97 6.32
CA THR A 200 -36.39 32.66 7.53
C THR A 200 -37.74 33.38 7.57
N LYS A 201 -37.83 34.61 7.02
CA LYS A 201 -39.09 35.40 6.95
C LYS A 201 -40.08 34.88 5.90
N TRP A 202 -39.64 33.96 5.03
CA TRP A 202 -40.54 33.31 4.07
C TRP A 202 -41.59 32.42 4.76
N LEU A 203 -41.23 31.83 5.91
CA LEU A 203 -42.10 30.97 6.70
C LEU A 203 -43.17 31.77 7.49
N GLU A 204 -42.96 33.05 7.69
CA GLU A 204 -43.89 33.95 8.41
C GLU A 204 -44.92 34.63 7.48
N GLN A 205 -44.82 34.41 6.16
CA GLN A 205 -45.75 35.02 5.20
C GLN A 205 -47.11 34.33 5.24
N THR A 206 -48.17 35.14 5.06
CA THR A 206 -49.54 34.64 4.98
C THR A 206 -50.00 34.58 3.54
N ILE A 207 -50.59 33.45 3.14
CA ILE A 207 -51.14 33.21 1.83
C ILE A 207 -52.67 33.23 1.92
N SER A 208 -53.35 33.82 0.92
CA SER A 208 -54.79 33.90 0.90
C SER A 208 -55.51 32.57 0.63
N ASP A 209 -54.77 31.54 0.25
CA ASP A 209 -55.29 30.21 -0.06
C ASP A 209 -55.06 29.28 1.16
N GLU A 210 -56.13 28.78 1.74
CA GLU A 210 -56.15 28.03 3.00
C GLU A 210 -55.40 26.69 2.90
N GLU A 211 -55.45 26.01 1.74
CA GLU A 211 -54.70 24.76 1.53
C GLU A 211 -53.19 25.01 1.47
N LYS A 212 -52.76 26.08 0.82
CA LYS A 212 -51.34 26.43 0.71
C LYS A 212 -50.80 26.99 2.02
N GLN A 213 -51.64 27.67 2.80
CA GLN A 213 -51.26 28.12 4.14
C GLN A 213 -51.00 26.94 5.07
N ASN A 214 -51.84 25.91 5.07
CA ASN A 214 -51.63 24.68 5.83
C ASN A 214 -50.33 23.94 5.41
N GLN A 215 -50.03 23.93 4.11
CA GLN A 215 -48.76 23.35 3.62
C GLN A 215 -47.53 24.18 4.06
N LEU A 216 -47.65 25.50 4.12
CA LEU A 216 -46.58 26.37 4.62
C LEU A 216 -46.31 26.14 6.12
N GLU A 217 -47.36 26.00 6.91
CA GLU A 217 -47.29 25.69 8.34
C GLU A 217 -46.62 24.32 8.59
N GLN A 218 -46.99 23.31 7.80
CA GLN A 218 -46.31 22.00 7.87
C GLN A 218 -44.83 22.08 7.52
N LEU A 219 -44.42 22.90 6.54
CA LEU A 219 -43.02 23.11 6.20
C LEU A 219 -42.30 23.93 7.29
N ALA A 220 -42.97 24.84 7.97
CA ALA A 220 -42.41 25.55 9.12
C ALA A 220 -42.19 24.61 10.32
N GLU A 221 -43.13 23.72 10.61
CA GLU A 221 -42.95 22.68 11.63
C GLU A 221 -41.75 21.74 11.28
N GLN A 222 -41.66 21.29 10.03
CA GLN A 222 -40.52 20.48 9.56
C GLN A 222 -39.18 21.21 9.72
N TYR A 223 -39.12 22.51 9.48
CA TYR A 223 -37.91 23.31 9.69
C TYR A 223 -37.51 23.38 11.17
N GLU A 224 -38.47 23.57 12.07
CA GLU A 224 -38.20 23.56 13.51
C GLU A 224 -37.75 22.18 14.01
N GLU A 225 -38.36 21.10 13.51
CA GLU A 225 -37.96 19.75 13.82
C GLU A 225 -36.52 19.47 13.36
N LEU A 226 -36.16 19.85 12.13
CA LEU A 226 -34.82 19.73 11.60
C LEU A 226 -33.77 20.46 12.46
N ARG A 227 -34.10 21.68 12.93
CA ARG A 227 -33.19 22.41 13.82
C ARG A 227 -33.02 21.72 15.19
N LYS A 228 -34.11 21.24 15.76
CA LYS A 228 -34.07 20.49 17.03
C LYS A 228 -33.27 19.19 16.90
N GLU A 229 -33.44 18.46 15.79
CA GLU A 229 -32.64 17.28 15.49
C GLU A 229 -31.17 17.61 15.33
N PHE A 230 -30.83 18.69 14.65
CA PHE A 230 -29.44 19.14 14.48
C PHE A 230 -28.80 19.47 15.84
N GLU A 231 -29.47 20.26 16.67
CA GLU A 231 -28.95 20.58 18.01
C GLU A 231 -28.78 19.32 18.87
N HIS A 232 -29.74 18.41 18.81
CA HIS A 232 -29.65 17.13 19.52
C HIS A 232 -28.48 16.25 18.99
N LYS A 233 -28.35 16.10 17.68
CA LYS A 233 -27.24 15.36 17.06
C LYS A 233 -25.86 15.95 17.44
N LEU A 234 -25.76 17.28 17.46
CA LEU A 234 -24.54 17.99 17.84
C LEU A 234 -24.20 17.77 19.31
N GLU A 235 -25.20 17.83 20.19
CA GLU A 235 -25.01 17.61 21.63
C GLU A 235 -24.64 16.16 21.92
N VAL A 236 -25.24 15.18 21.26
CA VAL A 236 -24.91 13.77 21.39
C VAL A 236 -23.48 13.49 20.91
N LYS A 237 -23.10 14.03 19.75
CA LYS A 237 -21.71 13.91 19.25
C LYS A 237 -20.71 14.56 20.20
N ARG A 238 -21.02 15.75 20.70
CA ARG A 238 -20.17 16.46 21.68
C ARG A 238 -19.99 15.65 22.96
N LYS A 239 -21.07 15.13 23.53
CA LYS A 239 -21.00 14.28 24.71
C LYS A 239 -20.20 13.02 24.48
N LYS A 240 -20.32 12.41 23.29
CA LYS A 240 -19.57 11.20 22.92
C LYS A 240 -18.07 11.47 22.82
N ILE A 241 -17.67 12.60 22.22
CA ILE A 241 -16.25 12.97 22.07
C ILE A 241 -15.63 13.32 23.44
N ILE A 242 -16.37 14.03 24.32
CA ILE A 242 -15.85 14.44 25.64
C ILE A 242 -15.78 13.29 26.63
N LYS A 243 -16.73 12.34 26.56
CA LYS A 243 -16.84 11.24 27.55
C LYS A 243 -15.61 10.33 27.58
N GLY A 244 -14.77 10.35 26.56
CA GLY A 244 -13.68 9.39 26.42
C GLY A 244 -14.13 8.08 25.78
N ASP A 245 -13.18 7.21 25.49
CA ASP A 245 -13.41 5.99 24.72
C ASP A 245 -13.59 4.78 25.64
N ASP A 246 -14.45 3.85 25.21
CA ASP A 246 -14.71 2.60 25.93
C ASP A 246 -13.62 1.59 25.57
N LEU A 247 -12.49 1.67 26.28
CA LEU A 247 -11.32 0.81 26.07
C LEU A 247 -11.41 -0.46 26.90
N ALA A 248 -10.73 -1.52 26.46
CA ALA A 248 -10.67 -2.79 27.16
C ALA A 248 -10.14 -2.63 28.60
N PRO A 249 -10.57 -3.48 29.56
CA PRO A 249 -10.09 -3.41 30.94
C PRO A 249 -8.56 -3.47 31.02
N GLY A 250 -7.97 -2.56 31.81
CA GLY A 250 -6.52 -2.46 31.97
C GLY A 250 -5.80 -1.66 30.88
N VAL A 251 -6.49 -1.16 29.87
CA VAL A 251 -5.93 -0.25 28.87
C VAL A 251 -6.23 1.18 29.30
N LEU A 252 -5.20 2.02 29.35
CA LEU A 252 -5.30 3.43 29.76
C LEU A 252 -5.41 4.34 28.51
N LYS A 253 -4.56 4.08 27.52
CA LYS A 253 -4.44 4.91 26.33
C LYS A 253 -4.06 4.06 25.13
N VAL A 254 -4.60 4.37 23.96
CA VAL A 254 -4.23 3.77 22.67
C VAL A 254 -3.89 4.88 21.71
N VAL A 255 -2.70 4.84 21.13
CA VAL A 255 -2.28 5.76 20.08
C VAL A 255 -2.15 4.99 18.77
N LYS A 256 -2.84 5.43 17.75
CA LYS A 256 -2.76 4.91 16.39
C LYS A 256 -2.09 5.93 15.50
N VAL A 257 -1.01 5.51 14.84
CA VAL A 257 -0.26 6.34 13.91
C VAL A 257 -0.42 5.77 12.51
N TYR A 258 -0.84 6.60 11.56
CA TYR A 258 -1.02 6.23 10.17
C TYR A 258 0.16 6.77 9.34
N LEU A 259 0.87 5.86 8.68
CA LEU A 259 2.00 6.18 7.83
C LEU A 259 1.63 6.00 6.35
N ALA A 260 1.88 7.02 5.53
CA ALA A 260 1.88 6.89 4.08
C ALA A 260 3.25 6.45 3.61
N VAL A 261 3.32 5.27 3.03
CA VAL A 261 4.54 4.71 2.46
C VAL A 261 4.43 4.71 0.95
N LYS A 262 5.25 5.52 0.27
CA LYS A 262 5.35 5.54 -1.19
C LYS A 262 6.33 4.44 -1.62
N ARG A 263 5.85 3.49 -2.40
CA ARG A 263 6.65 2.35 -2.87
C ARG A 263 6.78 2.38 -4.38
N HIS A 264 7.97 2.66 -4.85
CA HIS A 264 8.35 2.54 -6.24
C HIS A 264 8.50 1.07 -6.63
N ILE A 265 8.56 0.83 -7.92
CA ILE A 265 8.86 -0.51 -8.43
C ILE A 265 10.34 -0.83 -8.19
N GLN A 266 10.62 -2.05 -7.75
CA GLN A 266 11.97 -2.50 -7.41
C GLN A 266 12.23 -3.90 -8.00
N PRO A 267 13.50 -4.28 -8.24
CA PRO A 267 13.84 -5.66 -8.53
C PRO A 267 13.36 -6.60 -7.41
N GLY A 268 12.70 -7.69 -7.78
CA GLY A 268 12.07 -8.62 -6.84
C GLY A 268 10.56 -8.38 -6.62
N ASP A 269 10.00 -7.26 -7.07
CA ASP A 269 8.56 -7.03 -7.06
C ASP A 269 7.86 -7.94 -8.07
N LYS A 270 6.65 -8.38 -7.73
CA LYS A 270 5.85 -9.26 -8.57
C LYS A 270 4.86 -8.46 -9.40
N MET A 271 4.88 -8.71 -10.70
CA MET A 271 3.92 -8.15 -11.65
C MET A 271 3.16 -9.26 -12.38
N ALA A 272 2.00 -8.96 -12.87
CA ALA A 272 1.20 -9.88 -13.68
C ALA A 272 0.37 -9.14 -14.72
N GLY A 273 0.05 -9.83 -15.82
CA GLY A 273 -1.03 -9.43 -16.71
C GLY A 273 -2.37 -10.04 -16.27
N ARG A 274 -3.39 -9.97 -17.14
CA ARG A 274 -4.74 -10.51 -16.90
C ARG A 274 -4.91 -11.98 -17.33
N HIS A 275 -3.88 -12.61 -17.89
CA HIS A 275 -3.93 -13.94 -18.49
C HIS A 275 -3.16 -15.00 -17.69
N GLY A 276 -2.97 -14.80 -16.38
CA GLY A 276 -2.17 -15.70 -15.55
C GLY A 276 -0.66 -15.62 -15.78
N ASN A 277 -0.19 -14.66 -16.56
CA ASN A 277 1.20 -14.37 -16.84
C ASN A 277 1.81 -13.55 -15.69
N LYS A 278 2.17 -14.22 -14.62
CA LYS A 278 2.85 -13.64 -13.45
C LYS A 278 4.36 -13.69 -13.64
N GLY A 279 5.04 -12.69 -13.16
CA GLY A 279 6.50 -12.67 -13.20
C GLY A 279 7.11 -11.79 -12.11
N VAL A 280 8.42 -11.90 -11.94
CA VAL A 280 9.20 -11.13 -10.99
C VAL A 280 10.19 -10.24 -11.75
N ILE A 281 10.32 -8.99 -11.32
CA ILE A 281 11.29 -8.07 -11.90
C ILE A 281 12.69 -8.53 -11.50
N SER A 282 13.50 -8.88 -12.50
CA SER A 282 14.89 -9.29 -12.28
C SER A 282 15.83 -8.09 -12.23
N LYS A 283 15.65 -7.14 -13.14
CA LYS A 283 16.52 -5.98 -13.28
C LYS A 283 15.73 -4.79 -13.84
N ILE A 284 16.14 -3.60 -13.44
CA ILE A 284 15.73 -2.33 -14.06
C ILE A 284 16.93 -1.85 -14.90
N ASN A 285 16.71 -1.73 -16.21
CA ASN A 285 17.76 -1.30 -17.13
C ASN A 285 17.61 0.18 -17.50
N PRO A 286 18.72 0.89 -17.74
CA PRO A 286 18.69 2.21 -18.36
C PRO A 286 17.93 2.20 -19.68
N VAL A 287 17.37 3.34 -20.06
CA VAL A 287 16.54 3.45 -21.29
C VAL A 287 17.36 3.15 -22.54
N GLU A 288 18.65 3.53 -22.54
CA GLU A 288 19.58 3.34 -23.65
C GLU A 288 19.87 1.87 -23.94
N ASP A 289 19.85 1.03 -22.90
CA ASP A 289 20.12 -0.41 -23.01
C ASP A 289 18.88 -1.21 -23.44
N MET A 290 17.71 -0.58 -23.46
CA MET A 290 16.48 -1.26 -23.85
C MET A 290 16.35 -1.38 -25.38
N PRO A 291 15.73 -2.47 -25.88
CA PRO A 291 15.43 -2.59 -27.31
C PRO A 291 14.54 -1.44 -27.80
N TYR A 292 14.76 -0.97 -29.01
CA TYR A 292 14.00 0.13 -29.61
C TYR A 292 13.55 -0.20 -31.04
N ASP A 293 12.48 0.45 -31.49
CA ASP A 293 11.93 0.32 -32.82
C ASP A 293 12.65 1.20 -33.84
N GLU A 294 12.23 1.13 -35.12
CA GLU A 294 12.77 1.95 -36.21
C GLU A 294 12.59 3.47 -36.00
N ASN A 295 11.65 3.87 -35.16
CA ASN A 295 11.37 5.26 -34.79
C ASN A 295 12.16 5.73 -33.56
N GLY A 296 13.03 4.89 -32.99
CA GLY A 296 13.78 5.19 -31.79
C GLY A 296 12.95 5.09 -30.50
N GLN A 297 11.76 4.47 -30.53
CA GLN A 297 10.93 4.28 -29.31
C GLN A 297 11.42 3.05 -28.55
N PRO A 298 11.89 3.19 -27.31
CA PRO A 298 12.33 2.06 -26.50
C PRO A 298 11.16 1.24 -25.99
N VAL A 299 11.37 -0.06 -25.83
CA VAL A 299 10.46 -0.98 -25.16
C VAL A 299 10.58 -0.82 -23.66
N GLU A 300 9.47 -0.78 -22.93
CA GLU A 300 9.46 -0.52 -21.49
C GLU A 300 9.56 -1.80 -20.65
N ILE A 301 9.00 -2.93 -21.13
CA ILE A 301 9.02 -4.22 -20.43
C ILE A 301 9.38 -5.33 -21.43
N VAL A 302 10.28 -6.23 -21.02
CA VAL A 302 10.66 -7.41 -21.79
C VAL A 302 10.27 -8.67 -21.03
N LEU A 303 9.46 -9.52 -21.67
CA LEU A 303 8.98 -10.79 -21.13
C LEU A 303 9.67 -11.97 -21.84
N ASN A 304 9.65 -13.13 -21.17
CA ASN A 304 10.15 -14.38 -21.75
C ASN A 304 9.05 -15.03 -22.62
N PRO A 305 9.30 -15.28 -23.90
CA PRO A 305 8.34 -15.94 -24.79
C PRO A 305 8.09 -17.42 -24.43
N LEU A 306 9.04 -18.09 -23.75
CA LEU A 306 8.90 -19.49 -23.36
C LEU A 306 7.77 -19.72 -22.32
N GLY A 307 7.34 -18.68 -21.63
CA GLY A 307 6.20 -18.77 -20.71
C GLY A 307 4.84 -18.92 -21.40
N VAL A 308 4.73 -18.67 -22.71
CA VAL A 308 3.46 -18.75 -23.44
C VAL A 308 3.11 -20.18 -23.87
N PRO A 309 3.98 -20.93 -24.57
CA PRO A 309 3.63 -22.27 -25.07
C PRO A 309 3.32 -23.27 -23.94
N SER A 310 4.10 -23.21 -22.86
CA SER A 310 3.94 -24.14 -21.73
C SER A 310 2.64 -23.92 -20.95
N ARG A 311 2.12 -22.69 -20.95
CA ARG A 311 0.92 -22.32 -20.18
C ARG A 311 -0.31 -22.09 -21.02
N MET A 312 -0.18 -22.15 -22.34
CA MET A 312 -1.28 -22.03 -23.32
C MET A 312 -2.15 -20.78 -23.16
N ASN A 313 -1.64 -19.73 -22.55
CA ASN A 313 -2.34 -18.46 -22.32
C ASN A 313 -2.16 -17.52 -23.52
N ILE A 314 -2.70 -17.92 -24.68
CA ILE A 314 -2.55 -17.20 -25.95
C ILE A 314 -3.23 -15.82 -25.91
N GLY A 315 -4.24 -15.64 -25.04
CA GLY A 315 -4.95 -14.37 -24.87
C GLY A 315 -4.02 -13.16 -24.62
N GLN A 316 -2.87 -13.36 -23.98
CA GLN A 316 -1.89 -12.27 -23.79
C GLN A 316 -1.29 -11.78 -25.10
N ILE A 317 -1.10 -12.64 -26.11
CA ILE A 317 -0.59 -12.27 -27.43
C ILE A 317 -1.66 -11.49 -28.18
N LEU A 318 -2.92 -11.97 -28.14
CA LEU A 318 -4.05 -11.27 -28.77
C LEU A 318 -4.26 -9.89 -28.15
N GLU A 319 -4.17 -9.77 -26.82
CA GLU A 319 -4.23 -8.47 -26.12
C GLU A 319 -3.10 -7.54 -26.59
N THR A 320 -1.89 -8.06 -26.73
CA THR A 320 -0.72 -7.27 -27.16
C THR A 320 -0.91 -6.75 -28.58
N HIS A 321 -1.41 -7.58 -29.49
CA HIS A 321 -1.71 -7.17 -30.87
C HIS A 321 -2.84 -6.14 -30.94
N LEU A 322 -3.92 -6.36 -30.19
CA LEU A 322 -5.03 -5.42 -30.13
C LEU A 322 -4.59 -4.06 -29.54
N GLY A 323 -3.76 -4.09 -28.51
CA GLY A 323 -3.18 -2.88 -27.92
C GLY A 323 -2.28 -2.12 -28.90
N LEU A 324 -1.51 -2.83 -29.72
CA LEU A 324 -0.71 -2.24 -30.80
C LEU A 324 -1.61 -1.58 -31.86
N ALA A 325 -2.69 -2.28 -32.27
CA ALA A 325 -3.66 -1.75 -33.22
C ALA A 325 -4.35 -0.49 -32.69
N ALA A 326 -4.80 -0.52 -31.45
CA ALA A 326 -5.44 0.62 -30.78
C ALA A 326 -4.53 1.86 -30.71
N LYS A 327 -3.24 1.64 -30.43
CA LYS A 327 -2.24 2.72 -30.47
C LYS A 327 -2.02 3.25 -31.88
N GLY A 328 -1.90 2.37 -32.86
CA GLY A 328 -1.73 2.76 -34.29
C GLY A 328 -2.90 3.59 -34.82
N ILE A 329 -4.14 3.23 -34.46
CA ILE A 329 -5.34 4.03 -34.80
C ILE A 329 -5.26 5.41 -34.15
N GLY A 330 -4.86 5.50 -32.86
CA GLY A 330 -4.67 6.79 -32.21
C GLY A 330 -3.59 7.67 -32.85
N ASP A 331 -2.50 7.08 -33.29
CA ASP A 331 -1.43 7.80 -33.98
C ASP A 331 -1.89 8.31 -35.37
N GLN A 332 -2.73 7.56 -36.12
CA GLN A 332 -3.37 8.01 -37.35
C GLN A 332 -4.33 9.18 -37.08
N ILE A 333 -5.18 9.09 -36.06
CA ILE A 333 -6.06 10.20 -35.67
C ILE A 333 -5.24 11.45 -35.32
N ASN A 334 -4.16 11.29 -34.56
CA ASN A 334 -3.27 12.40 -34.21
C ASN A 334 -2.59 13.02 -35.43
N ALA A 335 -2.21 12.21 -36.41
CA ALA A 335 -1.66 12.69 -37.70
C ALA A 335 -2.69 13.48 -38.50
N MET A 336 -3.96 13.01 -38.57
CA MET A 336 -5.06 13.71 -39.22
C MET A 336 -5.37 15.06 -38.58
N ILE A 337 -5.37 15.12 -37.22
CA ILE A 337 -5.57 16.37 -36.46
C ILE A 337 -4.43 17.36 -36.76
N LYS A 338 -3.18 16.90 -36.73
CA LYS A 338 -2.00 17.76 -37.03
C LYS A 338 -2.00 18.29 -38.45
N GLN A 339 -2.45 17.50 -39.40
CA GLN A 339 -2.56 17.88 -40.81
C GLN A 339 -3.78 18.77 -41.11
N LYS A 340 -4.63 19.06 -40.10
CA LYS A 340 -5.88 19.81 -40.26
C LYS A 340 -6.77 19.27 -41.41
N GLN A 341 -6.90 17.95 -41.48
CA GLN A 341 -7.79 17.31 -42.45
C GLN A 341 -9.27 17.65 -42.18
N ASP A 342 -10.11 17.48 -43.22
CA ASP A 342 -11.55 17.73 -43.10
C ASP A 342 -12.19 16.87 -42.03
N VAL A 343 -13.07 17.45 -41.22
CA VAL A 343 -13.74 16.78 -40.10
C VAL A 343 -14.56 15.57 -40.59
N GLU A 344 -15.10 15.62 -41.82
CA GLU A 344 -15.82 14.48 -42.39
C GLU A 344 -14.93 13.26 -42.64
N LYS A 345 -13.68 13.46 -43.08
CA LYS A 345 -12.72 12.36 -43.23
C LYS A 345 -12.36 11.74 -41.90
N LEU A 346 -12.14 12.58 -40.90
CA LEU A 346 -11.86 12.15 -39.53
C LEU A 346 -13.04 11.37 -38.94
N ARG A 347 -14.29 11.86 -39.12
CA ARG A 347 -15.52 11.18 -38.73
C ARG A 347 -15.65 9.81 -39.39
N GLY A 348 -15.43 9.75 -40.72
CA GLY A 348 -15.49 8.49 -41.47
C GLY A 348 -14.40 7.48 -41.08
N TYR A 349 -13.21 7.94 -40.69
CA TYR A 349 -12.16 7.08 -40.16
C TYR A 349 -12.49 6.54 -38.77
N MET A 350 -12.97 7.40 -37.86
CA MET A 350 -13.40 7.01 -36.54
C MET A 350 -14.61 6.07 -36.58
N GLN A 351 -15.60 6.33 -37.46
CA GLN A 351 -16.74 5.44 -37.66
C GLN A 351 -16.29 4.03 -38.03
N LYS A 352 -15.34 3.89 -38.98
CA LYS A 352 -14.76 2.58 -39.34
C LYS A 352 -14.12 1.87 -38.16
N ALA A 353 -13.43 2.62 -37.28
CA ALA A 353 -12.81 2.03 -36.08
C ALA A 353 -13.86 1.52 -35.07
N TYR A 354 -14.98 2.22 -34.94
CA TYR A 354 -16.10 1.79 -34.07
C TYR A 354 -16.94 0.66 -34.67
N ASP A 355 -17.04 0.60 -36.03
CA ASP A 355 -17.83 -0.44 -36.71
C ASP A 355 -17.15 -1.80 -36.77
N LEU A 356 -15.83 -1.88 -36.55
CA LEU A 356 -15.07 -3.14 -36.49
C LEU A 356 -15.36 -3.97 -35.26
N GLY A 357 -15.96 -3.40 -34.23
CA GLY A 357 -16.37 -4.16 -33.04
C GLY A 357 -17.77 -4.79 -33.20
N HIS A 358 -17.91 -6.08 -32.96
CA HIS A 358 -19.22 -6.79 -33.02
C HIS A 358 -20.13 -6.50 -31.81
N GLY A 359 -19.98 -5.36 -31.14
CA GLY A 359 -20.80 -4.98 -29.98
C GLY A 359 -22.27 -4.71 -30.35
N ALA A 360 -23.18 -5.04 -29.44
CA ALA A 360 -24.63 -4.87 -29.58
C ALA A 360 -25.11 -3.40 -29.75
N GLN A 361 -24.25 -2.43 -29.53
CA GLN A 361 -24.52 -1.00 -29.70
C GLN A 361 -23.52 -0.40 -30.70
N LYS A 362 -23.95 -0.30 -31.94
CA LYS A 362 -23.20 0.50 -32.94
C LYS A 362 -23.37 1.97 -32.59
N VAL A 363 -22.26 2.64 -32.31
CA VAL A 363 -22.24 4.09 -32.10
C VAL A 363 -22.26 4.78 -33.45
N ASP A 364 -23.33 5.52 -33.71
CA ASP A 364 -23.44 6.32 -34.95
C ASP A 364 -22.87 7.72 -34.70
N LEU A 365 -21.68 7.98 -35.27
CA LEU A 365 -21.01 9.27 -35.14
C LEU A 365 -21.61 10.34 -36.05
N SER A 366 -22.57 10.00 -36.93
CA SER A 366 -23.26 10.98 -37.79
C SER A 366 -24.16 11.94 -36.99
N THR A 367 -24.59 11.52 -35.80
CA THR A 367 -25.44 12.31 -34.90
C THR A 367 -24.68 13.39 -34.11
N PHE A 368 -23.33 13.32 -34.09
CA PHE A 368 -22.49 14.27 -33.33
C PHE A 368 -22.17 15.50 -34.16
N SER A 369 -22.10 16.66 -33.54
CA SER A 369 -21.63 17.91 -34.14
C SER A 369 -20.12 17.87 -34.44
N ASP A 370 -19.64 18.73 -35.29
CA ASP A 370 -18.23 18.79 -35.66
C ASP A 370 -17.33 19.11 -34.46
N ASP A 371 -17.78 19.96 -33.53
CA ASP A 371 -17.06 20.28 -32.30
C ASP A 371 -16.96 19.08 -31.38
N GLU A 372 -18.00 18.27 -31.27
CA GLU A 372 -18.00 17.04 -30.48
C GLU A 372 -17.08 15.98 -31.08
N ILE A 373 -17.05 15.86 -32.41
CA ILE A 373 -16.12 14.98 -33.10
C ILE A 373 -14.67 15.40 -32.85
N MET A 374 -14.37 16.69 -32.91
CA MET A 374 -13.01 17.18 -32.61
C MET A 374 -12.61 16.90 -31.15
N ARG A 375 -13.50 17.10 -30.18
CA ARG A 375 -13.24 16.75 -28.76
C ARG A 375 -13.01 15.24 -28.58
N LEU A 376 -13.83 14.42 -29.24
CA LEU A 376 -13.67 12.97 -29.21
C LEU A 376 -12.33 12.56 -29.84
N ALA A 377 -11.95 13.14 -30.97
CA ALA A 377 -10.68 12.88 -31.63
C ALA A 377 -9.46 13.29 -30.77
N GLU A 378 -9.55 14.42 -30.05
CA GLU A 378 -8.51 14.82 -29.10
C GLU A 378 -8.33 13.79 -27.97
N ASN A 379 -9.42 13.23 -27.46
CA ASN A 379 -9.36 12.17 -26.44
C ASN A 379 -8.75 10.88 -26.99
N LEU A 380 -9.04 10.52 -28.25
CA LEU A 380 -8.57 9.30 -28.89
C LEU A 380 -7.15 9.38 -29.47
N ARG A 381 -6.54 10.55 -29.54
CA ARG A 381 -5.22 10.73 -30.17
C ARG A 381 -4.09 9.95 -29.50
N LYS A 382 -4.27 9.50 -28.25
CA LYS A 382 -3.29 8.66 -27.53
C LYS A 382 -3.49 7.16 -27.74
N GLY A 383 -4.63 6.77 -28.28
CA GLY A 383 -5.03 5.39 -28.53
C GLY A 383 -6.53 5.21 -28.36
N LEU A 384 -7.08 4.23 -29.06
CA LEU A 384 -8.49 3.85 -28.93
C LEU A 384 -8.66 2.97 -27.66
N PRO A 385 -9.50 3.34 -26.68
CA PRO A 385 -9.79 2.47 -25.57
C PRO A 385 -10.68 1.31 -26.06
N VAL A 386 -10.21 0.08 -25.86
CA VAL A 386 -10.93 -1.15 -26.22
C VAL A 386 -11.22 -1.92 -24.95
N ALA A 387 -12.48 -2.36 -24.78
CA ALA A 387 -12.92 -3.26 -23.73
C ALA A 387 -13.74 -4.38 -24.34
N THR A 388 -13.43 -5.62 -23.96
CA THR A 388 -14.17 -6.80 -24.42
C THR A 388 -14.76 -7.57 -23.21
N PRO A 389 -15.96 -8.15 -23.33
CA PRO A 389 -16.48 -9.09 -22.33
C PRO A 389 -15.57 -10.32 -22.19
N VAL A 390 -15.62 -11.01 -21.06
CA VAL A 390 -14.71 -12.11 -20.74
C VAL A 390 -14.83 -13.27 -21.73
N PHE A 391 -16.05 -13.61 -22.18
CA PHE A 391 -16.32 -14.74 -23.09
C PHE A 391 -16.72 -14.31 -24.51
N ASP A 392 -16.73 -13.04 -24.79
CA ASP A 392 -17.07 -12.44 -26.10
C ASP A 392 -15.98 -11.44 -26.48
N GLY A 393 -14.77 -11.97 -26.64
CA GLY A 393 -13.58 -11.20 -27.00
C GLY A 393 -13.47 -10.99 -28.51
N ALA A 394 -12.53 -10.12 -28.90
CA ALA A 394 -12.25 -9.86 -30.31
C ALA A 394 -11.64 -11.08 -31.00
N ASP A 395 -12.14 -11.41 -32.19
CA ASP A 395 -11.64 -12.48 -33.05
C ASP A 395 -10.32 -12.10 -33.72
N GLU A 396 -9.57 -13.13 -34.17
CA GLU A 396 -8.29 -12.93 -34.88
C GLU A 396 -8.45 -12.07 -36.13
N GLN A 397 -9.57 -12.22 -36.83
CA GLN A 397 -9.85 -11.46 -38.07
C GLN A 397 -10.08 -9.98 -37.75
N GLU A 398 -10.84 -9.67 -36.74
CA GLU A 398 -11.08 -8.30 -36.25
C GLU A 398 -9.79 -7.61 -35.84
N ILE A 399 -8.93 -8.30 -35.12
CA ILE A 399 -7.62 -7.77 -34.72
C ILE A 399 -6.76 -7.47 -35.91
N LYS A 400 -6.74 -8.35 -36.94
CA LYS A 400 -6.01 -8.11 -38.21
C LYS A 400 -6.55 -6.92 -39.00
N GLU A 401 -7.86 -6.73 -38.99
CA GLU A 401 -8.50 -5.58 -39.66
C GLU A 401 -8.19 -4.27 -38.91
N MET A 402 -8.20 -4.29 -37.57
CA MET A 402 -7.78 -3.15 -36.76
C MET A 402 -6.30 -2.80 -36.97
N LEU A 403 -5.42 -3.80 -37.08
CA LEU A 403 -3.99 -3.58 -37.41
C LEU A 403 -3.84 -2.92 -38.78
N LYS A 404 -4.58 -3.37 -39.82
CA LYS A 404 -4.60 -2.75 -41.16
C LYS A 404 -5.10 -1.30 -41.09
N LEU A 405 -6.17 -1.04 -40.34
CA LEU A 405 -6.70 0.31 -40.14
C LEU A 405 -5.67 1.23 -39.49
N GLY A 406 -4.91 0.72 -38.52
CA GLY A 406 -3.80 1.43 -37.85
C GLY A 406 -2.54 1.60 -38.74
N GLY A 407 -2.54 1.04 -39.98
CA GLY A 407 -1.36 1.10 -40.85
C GLY A 407 -0.20 0.22 -40.43
N LEU A 408 -0.48 -0.85 -39.66
CA LEU A 408 0.50 -1.74 -39.08
C LEU A 408 0.52 -3.12 -39.79
N PRO A 409 1.64 -3.88 -39.69
CA PRO A 409 1.72 -5.23 -40.23
C PRO A 409 0.68 -6.14 -39.57
N THR A 410 -0.02 -6.96 -40.38
CA THR A 410 -1.03 -7.93 -39.85
C THR A 410 -0.46 -9.01 -38.94
N SER A 411 0.86 -9.24 -38.99
CA SER A 411 1.56 -10.15 -38.12
C SER A 411 1.71 -9.62 -36.67
N GLY A 412 1.50 -8.32 -36.45
CA GLY A 412 1.73 -7.69 -35.13
C GLY A 412 3.19 -7.70 -34.69
N GLN A 413 4.11 -7.98 -35.60
CA GLN A 413 5.55 -8.04 -35.36
C GLN A 413 6.25 -6.82 -35.92
N ILE A 414 7.21 -6.30 -35.15
CA ILE A 414 7.99 -5.11 -35.50
C ILE A 414 9.47 -5.48 -35.48
N THR A 415 10.24 -4.81 -36.31
CA THR A 415 11.71 -4.88 -36.29
C THR A 415 12.22 -4.10 -35.08
N LEU A 416 13.05 -4.74 -34.25
CA LEU A 416 13.73 -4.09 -33.14
C LEU A 416 15.24 -4.09 -33.33
N TYR A 417 15.87 -3.15 -32.63
CA TYR A 417 17.31 -2.99 -32.54
C TYR A 417 17.74 -3.16 -31.06
N ASP A 418 18.91 -3.77 -30.84
CA ASP A 418 19.47 -3.88 -29.49
C ASP A 418 20.01 -2.53 -29.01
N GLY A 419 19.54 -2.04 -27.87
CA GLY A 419 19.97 -0.76 -27.29
C GLY A 419 21.48 -0.67 -27.00
N ARG A 420 22.16 -1.80 -26.77
CA ARG A 420 23.58 -1.82 -26.42
C ARG A 420 24.50 -1.96 -27.60
N THR A 421 24.13 -2.77 -28.57
CA THR A 421 24.97 -3.03 -29.77
C THR A 421 24.55 -2.20 -30.97
N GLY A 422 23.30 -1.74 -31.00
CA GLY A 422 22.70 -1.07 -32.15
C GLY A 422 22.37 -2.03 -33.31
N GLU A 423 22.57 -3.33 -33.14
CA GLU A 423 22.33 -4.32 -34.19
C GLU A 423 20.84 -4.66 -34.29
N LYS A 424 20.40 -4.91 -35.51
CA LYS A 424 19.03 -5.36 -35.81
C LYS A 424 18.86 -6.80 -35.33
N PHE A 425 17.71 -7.12 -34.71
CA PHE A 425 17.39 -8.51 -34.40
C PHE A 425 17.17 -9.35 -35.65
N GLU A 426 17.62 -10.60 -35.65
CA GLU A 426 17.51 -11.53 -36.76
C GLU A 426 16.06 -11.77 -37.20
N ARG A 427 15.13 -11.71 -36.27
CA ARG A 427 13.69 -11.93 -36.51
C ARG A 427 12.85 -10.78 -35.98
N PRO A 428 11.74 -10.45 -36.65
CA PRO A 428 10.79 -9.47 -36.14
C PRO A 428 10.17 -9.98 -34.83
N VAL A 429 9.87 -9.06 -33.93
CA VAL A 429 9.46 -9.31 -32.55
C VAL A 429 8.02 -8.86 -32.36
N THR A 430 7.22 -9.61 -31.62
CA THR A 430 5.89 -9.19 -31.17
C THR A 430 6.03 -8.10 -30.11
N VAL A 431 5.56 -6.90 -30.45
CA VAL A 431 5.57 -5.71 -29.59
C VAL A 431 4.17 -5.12 -29.56
N GLY A 432 3.73 -4.67 -28.41
CA GLY A 432 2.44 -4.02 -28.29
C GLY A 432 2.17 -3.51 -26.88
N TYR A 433 0.92 -3.21 -26.58
CA TYR A 433 0.47 -2.69 -25.31
C TYR A 433 -0.36 -3.75 -24.59
N MET A 434 0.01 -4.03 -23.33
CA MET A 434 -0.71 -4.97 -22.48
C MET A 434 -1.02 -4.29 -21.14
N TYR A 435 -2.13 -4.67 -20.55
CA TYR A 435 -2.52 -4.21 -19.22
C TYR A 435 -1.75 -4.98 -18.15
N MET A 436 -0.85 -4.30 -17.46
CA MET A 436 -0.02 -4.88 -16.40
C MET A 436 -0.46 -4.41 -15.03
N LEU A 437 -0.38 -5.31 -14.05
CA LEU A 437 -0.73 -5.09 -12.67
C LEU A 437 0.50 -5.30 -11.78
N LYS A 438 0.77 -4.37 -10.87
CA LYS A 438 1.68 -4.57 -9.75
C LYS A 438 0.93 -5.33 -8.67
N LEU A 439 1.44 -6.50 -8.28
CA LEU A 439 0.82 -7.31 -7.24
C LEU A 439 1.30 -6.86 -5.85
N ASN A 440 0.46 -7.07 -4.83
CA ASN A 440 0.81 -6.74 -3.45
C ASN A 440 1.76 -7.77 -2.80
N HIS A 441 2.69 -8.27 -3.60
CA HIS A 441 3.81 -9.13 -3.20
C HIS A 441 5.12 -8.37 -3.43
N LEU A 442 5.32 -7.33 -2.62
CA LEU A 442 6.48 -6.46 -2.73
C LEU A 442 7.69 -7.06 -2.04
N VAL A 443 8.87 -6.81 -2.59
CA VAL A 443 10.14 -7.34 -2.05
C VAL A 443 10.41 -6.82 -0.63
N ASP A 444 10.07 -5.55 -0.35
CA ASP A 444 10.28 -4.93 0.95
C ASP A 444 9.54 -5.66 2.08
N ASP A 445 8.38 -6.23 1.79
CA ASP A 445 7.60 -6.99 2.77
C ASP A 445 8.14 -8.41 2.99
N LYS A 446 8.95 -8.93 2.08
CA LYS A 446 9.47 -10.31 2.09
C LYS A 446 10.94 -10.39 2.46
N MET A 447 11.72 -9.37 2.14
CA MET A 447 13.14 -9.34 2.45
C MET A 447 13.32 -9.32 3.97
N HIS A 448 14.09 -10.28 4.48
CA HIS A 448 14.34 -10.42 5.89
C HIS A 448 15.73 -11.00 6.16
N ALA A 449 16.42 -10.46 7.15
CA ALA A 449 17.69 -10.95 7.64
C ALA A 449 17.73 -10.89 9.16
N ARG A 450 18.47 -11.81 9.77
CA ARG A 450 18.64 -11.88 11.22
C ARG A 450 20.10 -12.18 11.56
N SER A 451 20.61 -11.53 12.59
CA SER A 451 21.83 -11.94 13.29
C SER A 451 21.46 -12.59 14.64
N THR A 452 21.09 -11.79 15.60
CA THR A 452 20.57 -12.19 16.91
C THR A 452 19.15 -11.64 17.06
N GLY A 453 18.31 -12.29 17.84
CA GLY A 453 16.93 -11.86 18.05
C GLY A 453 16.25 -12.63 19.18
N SER A 454 14.93 -12.64 19.18
CA SER A 454 14.13 -13.33 20.21
C SER A 454 14.17 -14.84 20.06
N TYR A 455 14.13 -15.55 21.19
CA TYR A 455 14.16 -17.00 21.25
C TYR A 455 12.92 -17.52 22.01
N SER A 456 12.52 -18.76 21.74
CA SER A 456 11.47 -19.45 22.48
C SER A 456 11.88 -19.64 23.92
N LEU A 457 10.93 -19.56 24.86
CA LEU A 457 11.22 -19.71 26.30
C LEU A 457 11.60 -21.15 26.68
N VAL A 458 10.96 -22.16 26.10
CA VAL A 458 11.16 -23.56 26.46
C VAL A 458 12.33 -24.17 25.69
N THR A 459 12.26 -24.14 24.37
CA THR A 459 13.23 -24.79 23.49
C THR A 459 14.47 -23.94 23.20
N GLN A 460 14.47 -22.66 23.58
CA GLN A 460 15.54 -21.71 23.28
C GLN A 460 15.92 -21.59 21.79
N GLN A 461 15.04 -22.04 20.89
CA GLN A 461 15.20 -21.91 19.46
C GLN A 461 14.81 -20.50 18.98
N PRO A 462 15.41 -20.00 17.87
CA PRO A 462 14.97 -18.76 17.27
C PRO A 462 13.49 -18.78 16.90
N LEU A 463 12.78 -17.71 17.20
CA LEU A 463 11.39 -17.57 16.73
C LEU A 463 11.33 -17.52 15.20
N GLY A 464 10.20 -17.88 14.61
CA GLY A 464 9.95 -17.80 13.17
C GLY A 464 9.23 -16.51 12.76
N GLY A 465 9.37 -16.14 11.49
CA GLY A 465 8.62 -15.04 10.88
C GLY A 465 9.30 -13.66 10.95
N LYS A 466 9.09 -12.86 9.91
CA LYS A 466 9.67 -11.51 9.79
C LYS A 466 9.20 -10.56 10.89
N ALA A 467 7.92 -10.63 11.28
CA ALA A 467 7.34 -9.75 12.28
C ALA A 467 7.98 -9.89 13.68
N GLN A 468 8.50 -11.08 14.00
CA GLN A 468 9.16 -11.38 15.27
C GLN A 468 10.69 -11.28 15.18
N PHE A 469 11.21 -10.75 14.09
CA PHE A 469 12.64 -10.77 13.80
C PHE A 469 13.22 -12.19 13.91
N GLY A 470 12.49 -13.16 13.34
CA GLY A 470 12.77 -14.58 13.47
C GLY A 470 13.80 -15.11 12.47
N GLY A 471 14.23 -16.35 12.69
CA GLY A 471 15.14 -17.07 11.80
C GLY A 471 14.40 -17.85 10.73
N GLN A 472 15.15 -18.32 9.73
CA GLN A 472 14.66 -19.24 8.72
C GLN A 472 14.60 -20.66 9.28
N ARG A 473 13.57 -21.42 8.86
CA ARG A 473 13.46 -22.82 9.22
C ARG A 473 14.42 -23.65 8.37
N PHE A 474 15.34 -24.34 9.03
CA PHE A 474 16.18 -25.37 8.43
C PHE A 474 15.47 -26.73 8.66
N GLY A 475 14.75 -27.19 7.65
CA GLY A 475 13.90 -28.38 7.76
C GLY A 475 14.71 -29.68 7.65
N GLU A 476 13.99 -30.81 7.77
CA GLU A 476 14.58 -32.15 7.71
C GLU A 476 15.23 -32.43 6.34
N MET A 477 14.61 -31.97 5.25
CA MET A 477 15.17 -32.14 3.90
C MET A 477 16.47 -31.36 3.70
N GLU A 478 16.60 -30.17 4.28
CA GLU A 478 17.83 -29.35 4.24
C GLU A 478 18.95 -30.02 5.04
N VAL A 479 18.62 -30.70 6.15
CA VAL A 479 19.56 -31.52 6.93
C VAL A 479 20.09 -32.67 6.06
N TRP A 480 19.22 -33.40 5.36
CA TRP A 480 19.62 -34.47 4.44
C TRP A 480 20.54 -33.98 3.33
N ALA A 481 20.32 -32.77 2.84
CA ALA A 481 21.19 -32.17 1.83
C ALA A 481 22.62 -31.96 2.36
N LEU A 482 22.79 -31.48 3.60
CA LEU A 482 24.09 -31.31 4.23
C LEU A 482 24.75 -32.66 4.54
N GLU A 483 23.98 -33.67 4.94
CA GLU A 483 24.47 -35.04 5.14
C GLU A 483 24.99 -35.62 3.83
N ALA A 484 24.26 -35.43 2.73
CA ALA A 484 24.67 -35.90 1.40
C ALA A 484 25.97 -35.26 0.92
N TYR A 485 26.24 -34.00 1.27
CA TYR A 485 27.51 -33.34 1.01
C TYR A 485 28.63 -33.73 1.98
N GLY A 486 28.35 -34.43 3.08
CA GLY A 486 29.30 -34.75 4.14
C GLY A 486 29.79 -33.51 4.92
N ALA A 487 28.99 -32.44 4.94
CA ALA A 487 29.33 -31.17 5.59
C ALA A 487 29.03 -31.21 7.10
N ALA A 488 29.73 -32.06 7.86
CA ALA A 488 29.45 -32.33 9.27
C ALA A 488 29.59 -31.11 10.17
N TYR A 489 30.64 -30.31 10.01
CA TYR A 489 30.84 -29.09 10.83
C TYR A 489 29.77 -28.02 10.57
N THR A 490 29.35 -27.86 9.32
CA THR A 490 28.25 -26.92 8.98
C THR A 490 26.95 -27.39 9.59
N LEU A 491 26.65 -28.67 9.55
CA LEU A 491 25.47 -29.25 10.17
C LEU A 491 25.50 -29.07 11.69
N GLN A 492 26.63 -29.34 12.35
CA GLN A 492 26.82 -29.13 13.77
C GLN A 492 26.58 -27.67 14.17
N GLU A 493 27.12 -26.71 13.41
CA GLU A 493 26.95 -25.30 13.63
C GLU A 493 25.45 -24.90 13.53
N MET A 494 24.73 -25.40 12.51
CA MET A 494 23.31 -25.15 12.33
C MET A 494 22.46 -25.67 13.46
N LEU A 495 22.77 -26.85 13.99
CA LEU A 495 22.00 -27.51 15.04
C LEU A 495 22.31 -26.98 16.45
N THR A 496 23.50 -26.42 16.70
CA THR A 496 23.93 -26.00 18.04
C THR A 496 24.02 -24.48 18.17
N VAL A 497 25.09 -23.89 17.71
CA VAL A 497 25.45 -22.48 17.94
C VAL A 497 24.48 -21.52 17.28
N LYS A 498 23.94 -21.85 16.13
CA LYS A 498 22.93 -21.02 15.42
C LYS A 498 21.51 -21.25 15.90
N SER A 499 21.24 -22.30 16.65
CA SER A 499 19.89 -22.69 17.09
C SER A 499 19.72 -22.53 18.60
N ASP A 500 19.85 -23.62 19.36
CA ASP A 500 19.37 -23.73 20.74
C ASP A 500 20.46 -23.90 21.81
N ASP A 501 21.74 -23.93 21.46
CA ASP A 501 22.83 -23.91 22.43
C ASP A 501 23.04 -22.50 23.02
N VAL A 502 22.52 -22.26 24.23
CA VAL A 502 22.57 -20.95 24.89
C VAL A 502 23.98 -20.48 25.19
N ASN A 503 24.84 -21.38 25.67
CA ASN A 503 26.23 -21.06 26.01
C ASN A 503 27.11 -20.93 24.77
N GLY A 504 26.94 -21.84 23.81
CA GLY A 504 27.70 -21.83 22.55
C GLY A 504 27.44 -20.58 21.72
N ARG A 505 26.19 -20.15 21.58
CA ARG A 505 25.85 -18.91 20.83
C ARG A 505 26.46 -17.65 21.46
N THR A 506 26.51 -17.57 22.78
CA THR A 506 27.09 -16.41 23.50
C THR A 506 28.61 -16.38 23.32
N LYS A 507 29.28 -17.53 23.45
CA LYS A 507 30.73 -17.67 23.22
C LYS A 507 31.07 -17.34 21.76
N MET A 508 30.29 -17.89 20.81
CA MET A 508 30.52 -17.66 19.39
C MET A 508 30.40 -16.18 19.01
N TYR A 509 29.36 -15.48 19.52
CA TYR A 509 29.21 -14.05 19.31
C TYR A 509 30.40 -13.26 19.85
N LYS A 510 30.85 -13.57 21.06
CA LYS A 510 32.05 -12.98 21.67
C LYS A 510 33.31 -13.26 20.84
N ASN A 511 33.47 -14.48 20.32
CA ASN A 511 34.58 -14.87 19.47
C ASN A 511 34.60 -14.10 18.13
N ILE A 512 33.44 -13.95 17.49
CA ILE A 512 33.30 -13.17 16.23
C ILE A 512 33.70 -11.71 16.48
N VAL A 513 33.21 -11.09 17.56
CA VAL A 513 33.56 -9.70 17.90
C VAL A 513 35.04 -9.55 18.24
N GLY A 514 35.63 -10.57 18.89
CA GLY A 514 37.06 -10.62 19.19
C GLY A 514 38.00 -11.03 18.03
N GLY A 515 37.43 -11.34 16.86
CA GLY A 515 38.19 -11.81 15.68
C GLY A 515 38.69 -13.26 15.75
N ASN A 516 38.21 -14.03 16.74
CA ASN A 516 38.51 -15.45 16.88
C ASN A 516 37.40 -16.27 16.18
N GLN A 517 37.79 -17.25 15.37
CA GLN A 517 36.83 -18.08 14.61
C GLN A 517 36.63 -19.49 15.25
N GLN A 518 37.06 -19.69 16.46
CA GLN A 518 36.87 -20.97 17.15
C GLN A 518 35.40 -21.17 17.53
N MET A 519 34.86 -22.35 17.24
CA MET A 519 33.54 -22.80 17.61
C MET A 519 33.67 -23.92 18.66
N ASP A 520 33.11 -23.68 19.84
CA ASP A 520 32.95 -24.68 20.91
C ASP A 520 31.47 -25.02 21.05
N PRO A 521 30.97 -26.05 20.35
CA PRO A 521 29.57 -26.44 20.44
C PRO A 521 29.29 -27.12 21.78
N GLY A 522 28.14 -26.75 22.39
CA GLY A 522 27.62 -27.40 23.58
C GLY A 522 26.46 -28.35 23.26
N THR A 523 25.72 -28.75 24.29
CA THR A 523 24.52 -29.57 24.12
C THR A 523 23.31 -28.69 23.77
N PRO A 524 22.49 -29.10 22.78
CA PRO A 524 21.24 -28.41 22.46
C PRO A 524 20.26 -28.39 23.64
N GLU A 525 19.61 -27.25 23.90
CA GLU A 525 18.63 -27.13 24.98
C GLU A 525 17.41 -28.03 24.78
N SER A 526 17.02 -28.27 23.54
CA SER A 526 15.95 -29.23 23.17
C SER A 526 16.26 -30.65 23.70
N PHE A 527 17.51 -31.06 23.68
CA PHE A 527 17.95 -32.34 24.27
C PHE A 527 17.80 -32.33 25.81
N ASN A 528 18.13 -31.23 26.47
CA ASN A 528 17.92 -31.06 27.90
C ASN A 528 16.44 -31.14 28.29
N VAL A 529 15.55 -30.58 27.48
CA VAL A 529 14.09 -30.67 27.65
C VAL A 529 13.64 -32.12 27.58
N ILE A 530 14.07 -32.89 26.57
CA ILE A 530 13.74 -34.30 26.41
C ILE A 530 14.25 -35.12 27.63
N MET A 531 15.47 -34.90 28.10
CA MET A 531 15.99 -35.55 29.28
C MET A 531 15.13 -35.27 30.51
N LYS A 532 14.66 -34.02 30.70
CA LYS A 532 13.78 -33.67 31.81
C LYS A 532 12.41 -34.32 31.68
N GLU A 533 11.86 -34.40 30.49
CA GLU A 533 10.59 -35.09 30.21
C GLU A 533 10.69 -36.59 30.49
N ILE A 534 11.75 -37.27 30.07
CA ILE A 534 11.98 -38.68 30.33
C ILE A 534 12.15 -38.95 31.84
N ARG A 535 12.93 -38.09 32.56
CA ARG A 535 13.06 -38.18 34.00
C ARG A 535 11.72 -37.99 34.71
N SER A 536 10.82 -37.15 34.18
CA SER A 536 9.48 -36.95 34.73
C SER A 536 8.60 -38.20 34.61
N LEU A 537 8.89 -39.07 33.65
CA LEU A 537 8.25 -40.39 33.51
C LEU A 537 8.84 -41.46 34.44
N GLY A 538 9.80 -41.12 35.30
CA GLY A 538 10.43 -42.02 36.24
C GLY A 538 11.61 -42.83 35.66
N LEU A 539 12.07 -42.51 34.47
CA LEU A 539 13.26 -43.13 33.86
C LEU A 539 14.50 -42.29 34.14
N ASN A 540 15.59 -42.93 34.62
CA ASN A 540 16.85 -42.22 34.84
C ASN A 540 17.68 -42.22 33.54
N ILE A 541 18.09 -41.03 33.12
CA ILE A 541 19.03 -40.81 31.99
C ILE A 541 20.18 -39.98 32.53
N GLU A 542 21.39 -40.49 32.39
CA GLU A 542 22.64 -39.78 32.74
C GLU A 542 23.50 -39.67 31.46
N LEU A 543 24.24 -38.60 31.35
CA LEU A 543 25.24 -38.40 30.31
C LEU A 543 26.58 -38.75 30.94
N ASP A 544 27.23 -39.80 30.45
CA ASP A 544 28.62 -40.11 30.80
C ASP A 544 29.56 -39.31 29.90
N GLU A 545 30.40 -38.49 30.46
CA GLU A 545 31.52 -37.86 29.74
C GLU A 545 32.71 -38.84 29.76
N GLU A 546 33.08 -39.36 28.62
CA GLU A 546 34.32 -40.12 28.43
C GLU A 546 35.55 -39.22 28.44
#